data_b62694cdcb34c87e93b0d513fecb557b
#
_entry.id   b62694cdcb34c87e93b0d513fecb557b
#
_cell.length_a   1.000
_cell.length_b   1.000
_cell.length_c   1.000
_cell.angle_alpha   90.00
_cell.angle_beta   90.00
_cell.angle_gamma   90.00
#
_symmetry.space_group_name_H-M   'P 1'
#
loop_
_entity.id
_entity.type
_entity.pdbx_description
1 polymer ?
#
loop_
_entity_poly.entity_id
_entity_poly.type
_entity_poly.pdbx_seq_one_letter_code
_entity_poly.pdbx_strand_id
1 'polypeptide(L)'
;MNILYASDENYLRHAAASMVSLCEHTPPEAELRFHLLSMGVSSQGAQRLRDTLAPYGRELCLWELGDLRKWFDFSVNSRGFALSTLARLFVGRVLPEDVHRVLYLDCDTLPLEDLSALEQFDLKGCPLAMAQEPTARHSRKRELGMAPEQPYFNAGVLLIDLDRWRAEGTEKTVLDYYREKGGALLAPDQDALNGALAGHICLLPPRYNFGSVQIYYPWKAQKRMSAPAPFYPTEQAYQQAAFPPAIIHFLGEERPWREGNRHPYRAAYEAALAKTPWRGAPMESGWQTYFRCFDLFNRLTRPFPLLRWRIINALIPAFMRYREQARKKKQHG
;
A
#
# COMPACT_ATOMS: atom_id res chain seq x y z
N MET A 1 5.41 -4.57 18.61
CA MET A 1 5.55 -4.14 17.19
C MET A 1 4.82 -2.82 16.97
N ASN A 2 5.45 -1.85 16.28
CA ASN A 2 4.82 -0.59 15.90
C ASN A 2 4.18 -0.73 14.52
N ILE A 3 2.89 -0.39 14.41
CA ILE A 3 2.09 -0.44 13.18
C ILE A 3 1.68 0.97 12.80
N LEU A 4 1.92 1.36 11.57
CA LEU A 4 1.67 2.72 11.08
C LEU A 4 0.67 2.73 9.93
N TYR A 5 -0.30 3.61 10.03
CA TYR A 5 -1.21 3.97 8.95
C TYR A 5 -1.10 5.46 8.61
N ALA A 6 -1.51 5.85 7.42
CA ALA A 6 -1.71 7.24 7.05
C ALA A 6 -3.10 7.41 6.44
N SER A 7 -3.93 8.31 6.98
CA SER A 7 -5.33 8.43 6.58
C SER A 7 -5.86 9.84 6.65
N ASP A 8 -6.82 10.12 5.79
CA ASP A 8 -7.84 11.17 5.99
C ASP A 8 -9.13 10.54 6.54
N GLU A 9 -10.14 11.39 6.86
CA GLU A 9 -11.42 10.95 7.42
C GLU A 9 -12.12 9.87 6.57
N ASN A 10 -11.97 9.92 5.23
CA ASN A 10 -12.71 9.04 4.31
C ASN A 10 -12.25 7.57 4.37
N TYR A 11 -10.99 7.34 4.76
CA TYR A 11 -10.40 6.00 4.77
C TYR A 11 -10.34 5.34 6.15
N LEU A 12 -10.79 6.03 7.22
CA LEU A 12 -10.74 5.52 8.60
C LEU A 12 -11.43 4.18 8.78
N ARG A 13 -12.60 3.97 8.12
CA ARG A 13 -13.32 2.68 8.21
C ARG A 13 -12.50 1.50 7.70
N HIS A 14 -11.63 1.75 6.71
CA HIS A 14 -10.79 0.71 6.12
C HIS A 14 -9.58 0.45 7.00
N ALA A 15 -8.96 1.50 7.53
CA ALA A 15 -7.92 1.38 8.56
C ALA A 15 -8.43 0.61 9.79
N ALA A 16 -9.64 0.91 10.26
CA ALA A 16 -10.28 0.22 11.38
C ALA A 16 -10.46 -1.28 11.10
N ALA A 17 -10.92 -1.66 9.91
CA ALA A 17 -11.05 -3.05 9.52
C ALA A 17 -9.69 -3.77 9.47
N SER A 18 -8.66 -3.09 8.95
CA SER A 18 -7.27 -3.59 8.95
C SER A 18 -6.74 -3.78 10.38
N MET A 19 -6.94 -2.81 11.26
CA MET A 19 -6.53 -2.87 12.67
C MET A 19 -7.21 -4.01 13.43
N VAL A 20 -8.53 -4.19 13.26
CA VAL A 20 -9.28 -5.32 13.84
C VAL A 20 -8.72 -6.64 13.35
N SER A 21 -8.55 -6.79 12.04
CA SER A 21 -8.02 -8.02 11.47
C SER A 21 -6.64 -8.36 12.02
N LEU A 22 -5.76 -7.36 12.15
CA LEU A 22 -4.43 -7.57 12.76
C LEU A 22 -4.53 -7.99 14.22
N CYS A 23 -5.37 -7.32 15.03
CA CYS A 23 -5.55 -7.67 16.44
C CYS A 23 -6.06 -9.10 16.62
N GLU A 24 -6.94 -9.57 15.73
CA GLU A 24 -7.52 -10.92 15.80
C GLU A 24 -6.55 -12.03 15.43
N HIS A 25 -5.55 -11.73 14.62
CA HIS A 25 -4.53 -12.69 14.21
C HIS A 25 -3.24 -12.59 15.03
N THR A 26 -3.14 -11.61 15.92
CA THR A 26 -1.96 -11.43 16.80
C THR A 26 -2.26 -11.97 18.19
N PRO A 27 -1.36 -12.75 18.82
CA PRO A 27 -1.53 -13.21 20.18
C PRO A 27 -1.83 -12.05 21.15
N PRO A 28 -2.76 -12.23 22.11
CA PRO A 28 -3.14 -11.15 23.05
C PRO A 28 -1.97 -10.56 23.83
N GLU A 29 -0.99 -11.39 24.15
CA GLU A 29 0.23 -11.02 24.89
C GLU A 29 1.26 -10.25 24.04
N ALA A 30 1.18 -10.32 22.73
CA ALA A 30 2.10 -9.60 21.86
C ALA A 30 1.83 -8.09 21.91
N GLU A 31 2.86 -7.30 22.09
CA GLU A 31 2.72 -5.84 22.14
C GLU A 31 2.52 -5.26 20.74
N LEU A 32 1.34 -4.66 20.52
CA LEU A 32 1.03 -3.86 19.32
C LEU A 32 0.79 -2.41 19.72
N ARG A 33 1.53 -1.49 19.11
CA ARG A 33 1.32 -0.05 19.22
C ARG A 33 0.91 0.49 17.86
N PHE A 34 -0.27 1.10 17.79
CA PHE A 34 -0.80 1.67 16.56
C PHE A 34 -0.48 3.16 16.46
N HIS A 35 -0.01 3.57 15.30
CA HIS A 35 0.24 4.97 14.94
C HIS A 35 -0.59 5.34 13.72
N LEU A 36 -1.17 6.54 13.73
CA LEU A 36 -1.89 7.11 12.59
C LEU A 36 -1.32 8.48 12.23
N LEU A 37 -0.78 8.61 11.03
CA LEU A 37 -0.49 9.91 10.42
C LEU A 37 -1.81 10.49 9.94
N SER A 38 -2.31 11.49 10.64
CA SER A 38 -3.62 12.07 10.43
C SER A 38 -3.55 13.30 9.54
N MET A 39 -4.45 13.34 8.55
CA MET A 39 -4.61 14.51 7.69
C MET A 39 -6.05 15.00 7.74
N GLY A 40 -6.35 15.73 8.82
CA GLY A 40 -7.67 16.29 9.07
C GLY A 40 -8.69 15.24 9.52
N VAL A 41 -8.25 14.23 10.29
CA VAL A 41 -9.16 13.30 10.96
C VAL A 41 -9.87 14.04 12.08
N SER A 42 -11.19 13.94 12.11
CA SER A 42 -12.02 14.56 13.14
C SER A 42 -11.80 13.92 14.52
N SER A 43 -12.07 14.66 15.60
CA SER A 43 -12.05 14.10 16.95
C SER A 43 -13.00 12.90 17.09
N GLN A 44 -14.14 12.92 16.40
CA GLN A 44 -15.07 11.78 16.35
C GLN A 44 -14.47 10.59 15.60
N GLY A 45 -13.81 10.81 14.46
CA GLY A 45 -13.12 9.76 13.70
C GLY A 45 -12.01 9.12 14.53
N ALA A 46 -11.19 9.93 15.19
CA ALA A 46 -10.13 9.47 16.08
C ALA A 46 -10.69 8.66 17.27
N GLN A 47 -11.82 9.11 17.86
CA GLN A 47 -12.46 8.37 18.96
C GLN A 47 -12.98 7.01 18.48
N ARG A 48 -13.62 6.94 17.31
CA ARG A 48 -14.07 5.67 16.74
C ARG A 48 -12.93 4.69 16.50
N LEU A 49 -11.74 5.17 16.12
CA LEU A 49 -10.57 4.28 16.00
C LEU A 49 -10.11 3.77 17.39
N ARG A 50 -10.12 4.63 18.42
CA ARG A 50 -9.84 4.20 19.78
C ARG A 50 -10.85 3.16 20.27
N ASP A 51 -12.13 3.39 20.01
CA ASP A 51 -13.21 2.44 20.32
C ASP A 51 -13.06 1.12 19.58
N THR A 52 -12.46 1.13 18.37
CA THR A 52 -12.13 -0.08 17.60
C THR A 52 -11.04 -0.91 18.29
N LEU A 53 -10.04 -0.26 18.87
CA LEU A 53 -8.88 -0.91 19.49
C LEU A 53 -9.09 -1.28 20.96
N ALA A 54 -10.00 -0.59 21.66
CA ALA A 54 -10.26 -0.79 23.08
C ALA A 54 -10.61 -2.25 23.47
N PRO A 55 -11.45 -3.00 22.70
CA PRO A 55 -11.74 -4.41 23.01
C PRO A 55 -10.51 -5.32 22.98
N TYR A 56 -9.45 -4.91 22.29
CA TYR A 56 -8.19 -5.66 22.16
C TYR A 56 -7.11 -5.14 23.13
N GLY A 57 -7.42 -4.16 24.00
CA GLY A 57 -6.46 -3.55 24.91
C GLY A 57 -5.32 -2.81 24.19
N ARG A 58 -5.57 -2.28 22.99
CA ARG A 58 -4.56 -1.60 22.17
C ARG A 58 -4.77 -0.09 22.15
N GLU A 59 -3.66 0.65 22.08
CA GLU A 59 -3.64 2.11 22.05
C GLU A 59 -3.39 2.64 20.64
N LEU A 60 -3.93 3.85 20.38
CA LEU A 60 -3.71 4.62 19.16
C LEU A 60 -2.95 5.90 19.45
N CYS A 61 -1.76 6.03 18.90
CA CYS A 61 -1.00 7.28 18.84
C CYS A 61 -1.39 8.04 17.56
N LEU A 62 -1.95 9.23 17.71
CA LEU A 62 -2.38 10.09 16.59
C LEU A 62 -1.34 11.20 16.36
N TRP A 63 -0.88 11.33 15.11
CA TRP A 63 0.09 12.33 14.68
C TRP A 63 -0.55 13.25 13.65
N GLU A 64 -0.96 14.46 14.07
CA GLU A 64 -1.59 15.42 13.16
C GLU A 64 -0.55 16.09 12.25
N LEU A 65 -0.69 15.89 10.93
CA LEU A 65 0.20 16.48 9.94
C LEU A 65 -0.34 17.77 9.32
N GLY A 66 -1.63 18.04 9.47
CA GLY A 66 -2.30 19.18 8.86
C GLY A 66 -2.24 19.14 7.32
N ASP A 67 -1.98 20.28 6.69
CA ASP A 67 -1.81 20.35 5.24
C ASP A 67 -0.40 19.86 4.85
N LEU A 68 -0.33 18.61 4.41
CA LEU A 68 0.93 17.95 4.05
C LEU A 68 1.69 18.68 2.92
N ARG A 69 1.01 19.50 2.08
CA ARG A 69 1.69 20.30 1.05
C ARG A 69 2.71 21.27 1.63
N LYS A 70 2.50 21.73 2.86
CA LYS A 70 3.41 22.62 3.58
C LYS A 70 4.70 21.96 4.06
N TRP A 71 4.74 20.60 4.02
CA TRP A 71 5.93 19.82 4.40
C TRP A 71 6.95 19.71 3.26
N PHE A 72 6.53 20.05 2.04
CA PHE A 72 7.39 20.11 0.86
C PHE A 72 7.81 21.55 0.60
N ASP A 73 9.06 21.75 0.22
CA ASP A 73 9.62 23.03 -0.23
C ASP A 73 9.52 23.21 -1.76
N PHE A 74 8.74 22.32 -2.42
CA PHE A 74 8.45 22.32 -3.84
C PHE A 74 6.97 21.98 -4.09
N SER A 75 6.48 22.31 -5.29
CA SER A 75 5.11 22.00 -5.68
C SER A 75 4.92 20.50 -5.92
N VAL A 76 3.91 19.92 -5.29
CA VAL A 76 3.57 18.49 -5.40
C VAL A 76 2.27 18.28 -6.16
N ASN A 77 2.34 17.48 -7.22
CA ASN A 77 1.17 16.99 -7.94
C ASN A 77 0.93 15.51 -7.62
N SER A 78 -0.09 15.22 -6.82
CA SER A 78 -0.42 13.85 -6.41
C SER A 78 -1.07 13.00 -7.51
N ARG A 79 -1.20 13.50 -8.74
CA ARG A 79 -1.80 12.78 -9.89
C ARG A 79 -3.17 12.16 -9.57
N GLY A 80 -3.96 12.81 -8.70
CA GLY A 80 -5.26 12.32 -8.28
C GLY A 80 -5.22 11.25 -7.17
N PHE A 81 -4.07 10.95 -6.59
CA PHE A 81 -3.97 10.18 -5.35
C PHE A 81 -4.29 11.05 -4.13
N ALA A 82 -4.70 10.43 -3.03
CA ALA A 82 -4.83 11.14 -1.77
C ALA A 82 -3.45 11.63 -1.30
N LEU A 83 -3.36 12.85 -0.76
CA LEU A 83 -2.09 13.36 -0.23
C LEU A 83 -1.59 12.51 0.95
N SER A 84 -2.50 11.79 1.63
CA SER A 84 -2.16 10.86 2.72
C SER A 84 -1.15 9.79 2.30
N THR A 85 -1.12 9.42 1.03
CA THR A 85 -0.13 8.45 0.55
C THR A 85 1.31 8.97 0.68
N LEU A 86 1.51 10.28 0.60
CA LEU A 86 2.82 10.91 0.75
C LEU A 86 3.29 11.05 2.22
N ALA A 87 2.38 10.89 3.18
CA ALA A 87 2.71 11.04 4.60
C ALA A 87 3.75 10.02 5.07
N ARG A 88 3.78 8.82 4.46
CA ARG A 88 4.79 7.78 4.75
C ARG A 88 6.23 8.21 4.48
N LEU A 89 6.45 9.21 3.65
CA LEU A 89 7.79 9.72 3.37
C LEU A 89 8.41 10.47 4.56
N PHE A 90 7.59 10.93 5.51
CA PHE A 90 7.98 11.73 6.66
C PHE A 90 8.05 10.94 7.98
N VAL A 91 8.02 9.61 7.92
CA VAL A 91 7.94 8.74 9.11
C VAL A 91 9.10 8.96 10.08
N GLY A 92 10.31 9.21 9.57
CA GLY A 92 11.50 9.43 10.38
C GLY A 92 11.43 10.68 11.25
N ARG A 93 10.76 11.74 10.73
CA ARG A 93 10.58 13.03 11.40
C ARG A 93 9.40 13.04 12.36
N VAL A 94 8.34 12.27 12.05
CA VAL A 94 7.08 12.31 12.79
C VAL A 94 7.09 11.35 13.98
N LEU A 95 7.62 10.14 13.79
CA LEU A 95 7.61 9.15 14.85
C LEU A 95 8.70 9.44 15.90
N PRO A 96 8.44 9.17 17.20
CA PRO A 96 9.39 9.38 18.28
C PRO A 96 10.71 8.61 18.09
N GLU A 97 11.77 9.06 18.72
CA GLU A 97 13.10 8.45 18.60
C GLU A 97 13.16 7.04 19.19
N ASP A 98 12.31 6.72 20.18
CA ASP A 98 12.17 5.39 20.77
C ASP A 98 11.48 4.36 19.87
N VAL A 99 10.96 4.79 18.72
CA VAL A 99 10.44 3.90 17.69
C VAL A 99 11.55 3.59 16.68
N HIS A 100 12.14 2.40 16.83
CA HIS A 100 13.29 1.95 16.02
C HIS A 100 12.88 1.26 14.72
N ARG A 101 11.73 0.58 14.73
CA ARG A 101 11.18 -0.15 13.57
C ARG A 101 9.68 0.00 13.49
N VAL A 102 9.15 0.14 12.28
CA VAL A 102 7.71 0.28 12.05
C VAL A 102 7.27 -0.50 10.81
N LEU A 103 6.12 -1.15 10.92
CA LEU A 103 5.41 -1.73 9.78
C LEU A 103 4.34 -0.73 9.32
N TYR A 104 4.57 -0.09 8.18
CA TYR A 104 3.57 0.74 7.53
C TYR A 104 2.61 -0.12 6.71
N LEU A 105 1.33 0.14 6.85
CA LEU A 105 0.24 -0.52 6.13
C LEU A 105 -0.66 0.53 5.46
N ASP A 106 -0.95 0.37 4.18
CA ASP A 106 -2.04 1.12 3.55
C ASP A 106 -3.38 0.76 4.19
N CYS A 107 -4.29 1.71 4.28
CA CYS A 107 -5.62 1.49 4.90
C CYS A 107 -6.45 0.42 4.17
N ASP A 108 -6.15 0.15 2.90
CA ASP A 108 -6.78 -0.89 2.09
C ASP A 108 -6.01 -2.22 2.12
N THR A 109 -5.31 -2.50 3.22
CA THR A 109 -4.71 -3.80 3.53
C THR A 109 -5.54 -4.56 4.57
N LEU A 110 -5.42 -5.89 4.60
CA LEU A 110 -6.08 -6.75 5.57
C LEU A 110 -5.11 -7.85 6.03
N PRO A 111 -4.48 -7.73 7.20
CA PRO A 111 -3.69 -8.80 7.80
C PRO A 111 -4.55 -10.03 8.10
N LEU A 112 -4.05 -11.22 7.76
CA LEU A 112 -4.74 -12.51 7.94
C LEU A 112 -3.93 -13.51 8.76
N GLU A 113 -2.77 -13.09 9.26
CA GLU A 113 -1.88 -13.90 10.10
C GLU A 113 -1.17 -13.00 11.12
N ASP A 114 -0.53 -13.62 12.10
CA ASP A 114 0.40 -12.93 13.00
C ASP A 114 1.60 -12.40 12.23
N LEU A 115 1.89 -11.11 12.40
CA LEU A 115 2.98 -10.42 11.74
C LEU A 115 4.22 -10.24 12.62
N SER A 116 4.23 -10.79 13.84
CA SER A 116 5.33 -10.61 14.80
C SER A 116 6.70 -11.05 14.26
N ALA A 117 6.73 -12.02 13.34
CA ALA A 117 7.96 -12.44 12.67
C ALA A 117 8.67 -11.30 11.90
N LEU A 118 7.96 -10.23 11.53
CA LEU A 118 8.53 -9.07 10.85
C LEU A 118 9.40 -8.21 11.78
N GLU A 119 9.25 -8.32 13.09
CA GLU A 119 10.13 -7.61 14.04
C GLU A 119 11.59 -8.06 13.93
N GLN A 120 11.80 -9.34 13.61
CA GLN A 120 13.13 -9.94 13.45
C GLN A 120 13.54 -10.10 11.98
N PHE A 121 12.75 -9.55 11.04
CA PHE A 121 13.06 -9.66 9.62
C PHE A 121 14.38 -8.95 9.30
N ASP A 122 15.31 -9.68 8.67
CA ASP A 122 16.61 -9.14 8.28
C ASP A 122 16.48 -8.21 7.06
N LEU A 123 16.64 -6.92 7.28
CA LEU A 123 16.64 -5.88 6.25
C LEU A 123 17.96 -5.79 5.47
N LYS A 124 18.94 -6.64 5.77
CA LYS A 124 20.23 -6.74 5.04
C LYS A 124 20.93 -5.41 4.82
N GLY A 125 20.79 -4.50 5.78
CA GLY A 125 21.39 -3.17 5.71
C GLY A 125 20.60 -2.16 4.85
N CYS A 126 19.39 -2.47 4.38
CA CYS A 126 18.53 -1.51 3.71
C CYS A 126 17.67 -0.72 4.72
N PRO A 127 17.31 0.54 4.43
CA PRO A 127 16.43 1.33 5.30
C PRO A 127 14.98 0.81 5.34
N LEU A 128 14.57 0.02 4.33
CA LEU A 128 13.24 -0.58 4.27
C LEU A 128 13.18 -1.85 3.43
N ALA A 129 12.13 -2.64 3.65
CA ALA A 129 11.74 -3.74 2.78
C ALA A 129 10.35 -3.52 2.18
N MET A 130 10.20 -3.92 0.91
CA MET A 130 8.98 -3.82 0.11
C MET A 130 8.77 -5.09 -0.72
N ALA A 131 7.51 -5.42 -1.04
CA ALA A 131 7.21 -6.53 -1.94
C ALA A 131 7.35 -6.10 -3.41
N GLN A 132 7.95 -6.99 -4.23
CA GLN A 132 8.18 -6.70 -5.64
C GLN A 132 6.87 -6.57 -6.42
N GLU A 133 6.79 -5.55 -7.29
CA GLU A 133 5.70 -5.30 -8.24
C GLU A 133 6.16 -5.64 -9.67
N PRO A 134 6.00 -6.89 -10.12
CA PRO A 134 6.53 -7.36 -11.40
C PRO A 134 5.82 -6.76 -12.61
N THR A 135 4.69 -6.08 -12.41
CA THR A 135 3.90 -5.51 -13.53
C THR A 135 4.42 -4.16 -14.00
N ALA A 136 5.38 -3.56 -13.28
CA ALA A 136 5.99 -2.29 -13.66
C ALA A 136 6.78 -2.41 -14.98
N ARG A 137 6.46 -1.53 -15.96
CA ARG A 137 7.11 -1.56 -17.28
C ARG A 137 8.53 -1.03 -17.24
N HIS A 138 9.37 -1.50 -18.16
CA HIS A 138 10.73 -0.98 -18.36
C HIS A 138 10.74 0.52 -18.72
N SER A 139 9.72 1.02 -19.46
CA SER A 139 9.59 2.45 -19.72
C SER A 139 9.46 3.23 -18.41
N ARG A 140 8.66 2.70 -17.46
CA ARG A 140 8.50 3.32 -16.13
C ARG A 140 9.81 3.36 -15.36
N LYS A 141 10.53 2.24 -15.31
CA LYS A 141 11.86 2.19 -14.67
C LYS A 141 12.83 3.22 -15.29
N ARG A 142 12.87 3.33 -16.62
CA ARG A 142 13.72 4.33 -17.31
C ARG A 142 13.33 5.77 -16.97
N GLU A 143 12.04 6.11 -16.91
CA GLU A 143 11.56 7.43 -16.49
C GLU A 143 12.05 7.78 -15.06
N LEU A 144 12.13 6.76 -14.21
CA LEU A 144 12.65 6.88 -12.86
C LEU A 144 14.19 6.85 -12.78
N GLY A 145 14.91 6.64 -13.87
CA GLY A 145 16.37 6.49 -13.85
C GLY A 145 16.86 5.16 -13.29
N MET A 146 15.98 4.17 -13.16
CA MET A 146 16.32 2.83 -12.69
C MET A 146 16.89 1.98 -13.82
N ALA A 147 17.88 1.14 -13.51
CA ALA A 147 18.36 0.12 -14.43
C ALA A 147 17.29 -0.97 -14.65
N PRO A 148 17.23 -1.59 -15.85
CA PRO A 148 16.25 -2.64 -16.14
C PRO A 148 16.30 -3.83 -15.17
N GLU A 149 17.49 -4.14 -14.66
CA GLU A 149 17.79 -5.23 -13.72
C GLU A 149 17.33 -4.94 -12.30
N GLN A 150 17.08 -3.67 -11.95
CA GLN A 150 16.57 -3.32 -10.62
C GLN A 150 15.10 -3.70 -10.50
N PRO A 151 14.69 -4.40 -9.43
CA PRO A 151 13.28 -4.67 -9.18
C PRO A 151 12.54 -3.38 -8.83
N TYR A 152 11.27 -3.32 -9.20
CA TYR A 152 10.35 -2.27 -8.79
C TYR A 152 9.41 -2.83 -7.72
N PHE A 153 9.08 -2.05 -6.69
CA PHE A 153 8.38 -2.50 -5.51
C PHE A 153 7.07 -1.74 -5.28
N ASN A 154 6.11 -2.39 -4.62
CA ASN A 154 4.84 -1.80 -4.23
C ASN A 154 4.94 -1.18 -2.82
N ALA A 155 4.45 0.06 -2.65
CA ALA A 155 4.59 0.83 -1.43
C ALA A 155 3.43 0.66 -0.42
N GLY A 156 2.50 -0.26 -0.63
CA GLY A 156 1.36 -0.43 0.28
C GLY A 156 1.68 -1.12 1.60
N VAL A 157 2.81 -1.83 1.66
CA VAL A 157 3.37 -2.42 2.88
C VAL A 157 4.86 -2.13 2.92
N LEU A 158 5.32 -1.42 3.95
CA LEU A 158 6.72 -1.07 4.16
C LEU A 158 7.18 -1.53 5.55
N LEU A 159 8.20 -2.34 5.61
CA LEU A 159 8.90 -2.59 6.87
C LEU A 159 10.10 -1.64 6.92
N ILE A 160 10.10 -0.69 7.84
CA ILE A 160 11.08 0.42 7.89
C ILE A 160 11.95 0.28 9.13
N ASP A 161 13.26 0.32 8.93
CA ASP A 161 14.27 0.56 9.98
C ASP A 161 14.39 2.08 10.17
N LEU A 162 13.78 2.60 11.22
CA LEU A 162 13.74 4.05 11.45
C LEU A 162 15.08 4.61 11.92
N ASP A 163 15.89 3.81 12.59
CA ASP A 163 17.23 4.25 13.00
C ASP A 163 18.09 4.50 11.77
N ARG A 164 18.09 3.53 10.85
CA ARG A 164 18.81 3.65 9.59
C ARG A 164 18.20 4.75 8.69
N TRP A 165 16.87 4.80 8.59
CA TRP A 165 16.16 5.84 7.83
C TRP A 165 16.58 7.25 8.25
N ARG A 166 16.71 7.49 9.56
CA ARG A 166 17.16 8.76 10.14
C ARG A 166 18.64 8.99 9.93
N ALA A 167 19.48 8.00 10.28
CA ALA A 167 20.94 8.11 10.25
C ALA A 167 21.48 8.33 8.83
N GLU A 168 20.88 7.68 7.82
CA GLU A 168 21.28 7.81 6.41
C GLU A 168 20.63 9.00 5.69
N GLY A 169 19.73 9.74 6.36
CA GLY A 169 18.99 10.84 5.74
C GLY A 169 18.09 10.40 4.59
N THR A 170 17.50 9.20 4.71
CA THR A 170 16.68 8.59 3.66
C THR A 170 15.52 9.47 3.26
N GLU A 171 14.85 10.15 4.21
CA GLU A 171 13.79 11.12 3.93
C GLU A 171 14.27 12.18 2.95
N LYS A 172 15.41 12.81 3.24
CA LYS A 172 15.99 13.84 2.40
C LYS A 172 16.30 13.32 0.99
N THR A 173 16.89 12.14 0.89
CA THR A 173 17.23 11.48 -0.39
C THR A 173 15.96 11.28 -1.24
N VAL A 174 14.88 10.80 -0.64
CA VAL A 174 13.61 10.57 -1.34
C VAL A 174 12.94 11.88 -1.75
N LEU A 175 12.95 12.89 -0.88
CA LEU A 175 12.35 14.21 -1.18
C LEU A 175 13.14 14.97 -2.24
N ASP A 176 14.47 14.93 -2.21
CA ASP A 176 15.33 15.55 -3.24
C ASP A 176 15.09 14.88 -4.60
N TYR A 177 15.05 13.56 -4.65
CA TYR A 177 14.70 12.84 -5.88
C TYR A 177 13.31 13.25 -6.40
N TYR A 178 12.30 13.33 -5.51
CA TYR A 178 10.95 13.72 -5.90
C TYR A 178 10.91 15.15 -6.45
N ARG A 179 11.67 16.06 -5.84
CA ARG A 179 11.86 17.45 -6.33
C ARG A 179 12.50 17.47 -7.72
N GLU A 180 13.58 16.72 -7.93
CA GLU A 180 14.28 16.60 -9.23
C GLU A 180 13.37 16.08 -10.34
N LYS A 181 12.41 15.20 -9.98
CA LYS A 181 11.35 14.73 -10.90
C LYS A 181 10.19 15.73 -11.06
N GLY A 182 10.35 16.98 -10.61
CA GLY A 182 9.35 18.03 -10.74
C GLY A 182 8.12 17.87 -9.86
N GLY A 183 8.18 17.06 -8.80
CA GLY A 183 7.07 16.85 -7.88
C GLY A 183 5.84 16.17 -8.50
N ALA A 184 5.98 15.46 -9.64
CA ALA A 184 4.85 14.98 -10.45
C ALA A 184 5.07 13.55 -10.99
N LEU A 185 5.29 12.60 -10.10
CA LEU A 185 5.43 11.19 -10.44
C LEU A 185 4.06 10.51 -10.67
N LEU A 186 4.02 9.38 -11.40
CA LEU A 186 2.78 8.67 -11.74
C LEU A 186 2.13 8.03 -10.50
N ALA A 187 2.94 7.35 -9.69
CA ALA A 187 2.58 6.83 -8.37
C ALA A 187 3.50 7.53 -7.36
N PRO A 188 3.09 8.70 -6.81
CA PRO A 188 4.00 9.68 -6.23
C PRO A 188 4.96 9.16 -5.17
N ASP A 189 4.45 8.51 -4.14
CA ASP A 189 5.23 7.92 -3.05
C ASP A 189 5.99 6.66 -3.49
N GLN A 190 5.31 5.77 -4.21
CA GLN A 190 5.89 4.51 -4.68
C GLN A 190 7.04 4.76 -5.65
N ASP A 191 6.85 5.67 -6.63
CA ASP A 191 7.89 6.02 -7.58
C ASP A 191 9.07 6.75 -6.94
N ALA A 192 8.78 7.64 -5.97
CA ALA A 192 9.82 8.35 -5.25
C ALA A 192 10.73 7.38 -4.47
N LEU A 193 10.12 6.42 -3.73
CA LEU A 193 10.86 5.41 -3.01
C LEU A 193 11.68 4.51 -3.95
N ASN A 194 11.06 4.01 -5.02
CA ASN A 194 11.73 3.12 -5.96
C ASN A 194 12.89 3.80 -6.70
N GLY A 195 12.69 5.05 -7.14
CA GLY A 195 13.71 5.77 -7.90
C GLY A 195 14.86 6.25 -7.02
N ALA A 196 14.55 6.82 -5.85
CA ALA A 196 15.56 7.33 -4.94
C ALA A 196 16.39 6.22 -4.28
N LEU A 197 15.75 5.09 -3.96
CA LEU A 197 16.37 4.00 -3.22
C LEU A 197 16.65 2.77 -4.10
N ALA A 198 16.79 2.96 -5.40
CA ALA A 198 17.06 1.89 -6.34
C ALA A 198 18.32 1.10 -5.93
N GLY A 199 18.17 -0.20 -5.65
CA GLY A 199 19.23 -1.07 -5.13
C GLY A 199 19.41 -1.06 -3.60
N HIS A 200 18.68 -0.22 -2.87
CA HIS A 200 18.70 -0.11 -1.40
C HIS A 200 17.34 -0.46 -0.76
N ILE A 201 16.51 -1.23 -1.44
CA ILE A 201 15.24 -1.76 -0.94
C ILE A 201 15.38 -3.27 -0.77
N CYS A 202 15.13 -3.79 0.42
CA CYS A 202 15.12 -5.22 0.69
C CYS A 202 13.84 -5.87 0.16
N LEU A 203 13.94 -7.07 -0.37
CA LEU A 203 12.78 -7.83 -0.86
C LEU A 203 11.96 -8.38 0.32
N LEU A 204 10.76 -7.87 0.49
CA LEU A 204 9.75 -8.47 1.36
C LEU A 204 9.01 -9.57 0.59
N PRO A 205 8.79 -10.76 1.15
CA PRO A 205 8.04 -11.83 0.50
C PRO A 205 6.63 -11.37 0.07
N PRO A 206 6.13 -11.82 -1.11
CA PRO A 206 4.85 -11.36 -1.66
C PRO A 206 3.63 -11.69 -0.79
N ARG A 207 3.73 -12.67 0.13
CA ARG A 207 2.68 -12.95 1.11
C ARG A 207 2.33 -11.75 2.00
N TYR A 208 3.29 -10.84 2.23
CA TYR A 208 3.10 -9.64 3.05
C TYR A 208 2.54 -8.43 2.27
N ASN A 209 2.32 -8.58 0.98
CA ASN A 209 1.64 -7.55 0.16
C ASN A 209 0.94 -8.26 -1.01
N PHE A 210 -0.02 -9.13 -0.67
CA PHE A 210 -0.68 -10.03 -1.61
C PHE A 210 -1.90 -9.34 -2.22
N GLY A 211 -1.86 -9.08 -3.52
CA GLY A 211 -2.93 -8.37 -4.20
C GLY A 211 -3.30 -8.99 -5.55
N SER A 212 -3.86 -8.17 -6.41
CA SER A 212 -4.33 -8.56 -7.74
C SER A 212 -3.23 -9.19 -8.62
N VAL A 213 -1.98 -8.82 -8.39
CA VAL A 213 -0.84 -9.42 -9.13
C VAL A 213 -0.75 -10.93 -8.85
N GLN A 214 -0.81 -11.33 -7.58
CA GLN A 214 -0.74 -12.73 -7.17
C GLN A 214 -2.00 -13.50 -7.56
N ILE A 215 -3.15 -12.83 -7.61
CA ILE A 215 -4.45 -13.43 -7.96
C ILE A 215 -4.53 -13.72 -9.46
N TYR A 216 -4.07 -12.80 -10.31
CA TYR A 216 -4.33 -12.88 -11.76
C TYR A 216 -3.14 -13.34 -12.60
N TYR A 217 -1.92 -13.32 -12.06
CA TYR A 217 -0.74 -13.67 -12.84
C TYR A 217 0.00 -14.86 -12.24
N PRO A 218 0.07 -16.01 -12.94
CA PRO A 218 0.85 -17.16 -12.49
C PRO A 218 2.35 -16.81 -12.47
N TRP A 219 3.14 -17.56 -11.67
CA TRP A 219 4.57 -17.35 -11.51
C TRP A 219 5.33 -17.14 -12.82
N LYS A 220 5.08 -17.97 -13.86
CA LYS A 220 5.73 -17.85 -15.17
C LYS A 220 5.52 -16.49 -15.81
N ALA A 221 4.30 -15.95 -15.70
CA ALA A 221 3.98 -14.62 -16.23
C ALA A 221 4.65 -13.52 -15.42
N GLN A 222 4.62 -13.58 -14.09
CA GLN A 222 5.28 -12.60 -13.22
C GLN A 222 6.80 -12.58 -13.45
N LYS A 223 7.44 -13.77 -13.54
CA LYS A 223 8.87 -13.89 -13.87
C LYS A 223 9.20 -13.24 -15.20
N ARG A 224 8.36 -13.42 -16.22
CA ARG A 224 8.57 -12.81 -17.55
C ARG A 224 8.35 -11.31 -17.55
N MET A 225 7.36 -10.80 -16.80
CA MET A 225 7.11 -9.37 -16.64
C MET A 225 8.22 -8.67 -15.86
N SER A 226 8.81 -9.35 -14.88
CA SER A 226 9.89 -8.83 -14.04
C SER A 226 11.23 -8.75 -14.78
N ALA A 227 11.49 -9.64 -15.75
CA ALA A 227 12.77 -9.73 -16.43
C ALA A 227 13.19 -8.39 -17.09
N PRO A 228 14.49 -8.01 -17.06
CA PRO A 228 15.63 -8.78 -16.56
C PRO A 228 15.85 -8.70 -15.03
N ALA A 229 15.01 -7.98 -14.28
CA ALA A 229 15.15 -7.92 -12.83
C ALA A 229 14.98 -9.32 -12.19
N PRO A 230 15.71 -9.62 -11.11
CA PRO A 230 15.60 -10.88 -10.39
C PRO A 230 14.16 -11.18 -9.96
N PHE A 231 13.79 -12.44 -10.03
CA PHE A 231 12.52 -12.96 -9.53
C PHE A 231 12.73 -14.36 -8.98
N TYR A 232 11.77 -14.92 -8.29
CA TYR A 232 11.85 -16.27 -7.71
C TYR A 232 12.29 -17.30 -8.77
N PRO A 233 13.34 -18.07 -8.51
CA PRO A 233 13.96 -18.93 -9.55
C PRO A 233 13.02 -20.05 -10.01
N THR A 234 12.23 -20.61 -9.09
CA THR A 234 11.29 -21.71 -9.34
C THR A 234 9.88 -21.34 -8.88
N GLU A 235 8.88 -22.02 -9.44
CA GLU A 235 7.48 -21.86 -9.03
C GLU A 235 7.28 -22.28 -7.57
N GLN A 236 7.96 -23.33 -7.13
CA GLN A 236 7.93 -23.82 -5.75
C GLN A 236 8.45 -22.75 -4.78
N ALA A 237 9.58 -22.13 -5.06
CA ALA A 237 10.12 -21.04 -4.23
C ALA A 237 9.16 -19.83 -4.17
N TYR A 238 8.51 -19.51 -5.29
CA TYR A 238 7.49 -18.46 -5.32
C TYR A 238 6.26 -18.84 -4.48
N GLN A 239 5.74 -20.07 -4.62
CA GLN A 239 4.58 -20.53 -3.87
C GLN A 239 4.85 -20.49 -2.35
N GLN A 240 6.02 -20.93 -1.92
CA GLN A 240 6.44 -20.85 -0.51
C GLN A 240 6.53 -19.42 0.01
N ALA A 241 6.92 -18.47 -0.84
CA ALA A 241 7.04 -17.06 -0.46
C ALA A 241 5.70 -16.29 -0.53
N ALA A 242 4.74 -16.75 -1.33
CA ALA A 242 3.48 -16.06 -1.59
C ALA A 242 2.29 -16.64 -0.80
N PHE A 243 2.36 -17.91 -0.38
CA PHE A 243 1.23 -18.59 0.24
C PHE A 243 1.58 -19.30 1.56
N PRO A 244 0.63 -19.33 2.51
CA PRO A 244 -0.61 -18.56 2.51
C PRO A 244 -0.33 -17.05 2.59
N PRO A 245 -1.24 -16.18 2.07
CA PRO A 245 -1.06 -14.73 2.18
C PRO A 245 -1.21 -14.26 3.62
N ALA A 246 -0.27 -13.45 4.09
CA ALA A 246 -0.29 -12.87 5.43
C ALA A 246 -0.98 -11.49 5.46
N ILE A 247 -0.82 -10.69 4.39
CA ILE A 247 -1.48 -9.39 4.24
C ILE A 247 -2.10 -9.32 2.85
N ILE A 248 -3.42 -9.18 2.78
CA ILE A 248 -4.13 -8.87 1.54
C ILE A 248 -4.08 -7.37 1.30
N HIS A 249 -3.77 -6.96 0.07
CA HIS A 249 -3.83 -5.57 -0.35
C HIS A 249 -4.86 -5.41 -1.47
N PHE A 250 -5.94 -4.66 -1.21
CA PHE A 250 -7.04 -4.42 -2.15
C PHE A 250 -6.67 -3.35 -3.18
N LEU A 251 -5.76 -3.72 -4.08
CA LEU A 251 -5.17 -2.82 -5.07
C LEU A 251 -6.17 -2.34 -6.13
N GLY A 252 -5.98 -1.11 -6.59
CA GLY A 252 -6.72 -0.54 -7.70
C GLY A 252 -8.20 -0.32 -7.40
N GLU A 253 -9.07 -0.76 -8.31
CA GLU A 253 -10.51 -0.58 -8.17
C GLU A 253 -11.22 -1.83 -7.60
N GLU A 254 -10.49 -2.92 -7.33
CA GLU A 254 -11.06 -4.19 -6.82
C GLU A 254 -11.26 -4.17 -5.29
N ARG A 255 -11.88 -3.12 -4.80
CA ARG A 255 -12.07 -2.86 -3.38
C ARG A 255 -13.32 -3.56 -2.84
N PRO A 256 -13.24 -4.32 -1.72
CA PRO A 256 -14.35 -5.14 -1.22
C PRO A 256 -15.57 -4.32 -0.78
N TRP A 257 -15.40 -3.04 -0.46
CA TRP A 257 -16.49 -2.13 -0.07
C TRP A 257 -17.25 -1.50 -1.24
N ARG A 258 -16.97 -1.92 -2.49
CA ARG A 258 -17.69 -1.46 -3.67
C ARG A 258 -18.75 -2.46 -4.10
N GLU A 259 -19.88 -1.92 -4.45
CA GLU A 259 -21.05 -2.71 -4.86
C GLU A 259 -20.76 -3.53 -6.12
N GLY A 260 -21.08 -4.83 -6.07
CA GLY A 260 -20.81 -5.76 -7.18
C GLY A 260 -19.40 -6.38 -7.18
N ASN A 261 -18.51 -5.97 -6.25
CA ASN A 261 -17.19 -6.57 -6.12
C ASN A 261 -17.27 -8.04 -5.67
N ARG A 262 -16.41 -8.89 -6.25
CA ARG A 262 -16.31 -10.34 -5.97
C ARG A 262 -14.91 -10.76 -5.54
N HIS A 263 -14.18 -9.86 -4.89
CA HIS A 263 -12.82 -10.16 -4.43
C HIS A 263 -12.82 -11.39 -3.50
N PRO A 264 -11.88 -12.33 -3.64
CA PRO A 264 -11.86 -13.58 -2.83
C PRO A 264 -11.85 -13.33 -1.32
N TYR A 265 -11.24 -12.26 -0.86
CA TYR A 265 -11.12 -11.88 0.55
C TYR A 265 -12.13 -10.83 1.01
N ARG A 266 -13.20 -10.62 0.23
CA ARG A 266 -14.27 -9.67 0.60
C ARG A 266 -14.93 -10.03 1.92
N ALA A 267 -15.26 -11.32 2.12
CA ALA A 267 -15.92 -11.78 3.34
C ALA A 267 -15.05 -11.54 4.59
N ALA A 268 -13.73 -11.72 4.49
CA ALA A 268 -12.81 -11.44 5.59
C ALA A 268 -12.80 -9.95 5.94
N TYR A 269 -12.78 -9.06 4.92
CA TYR A 269 -12.87 -7.61 5.14
C TYR A 269 -14.21 -7.22 5.81
N GLU A 270 -15.34 -7.76 5.31
CA GLU A 270 -16.67 -7.48 5.88
C GLU A 270 -16.78 -7.96 7.33
N ALA A 271 -16.21 -9.12 7.65
CA ALA A 271 -16.17 -9.65 9.01
C ALA A 271 -15.37 -8.75 9.97
N ALA A 272 -14.22 -8.24 9.52
CA ALA A 272 -13.42 -7.29 10.31
C ALA A 272 -14.16 -5.95 10.48
N LEU A 273 -14.73 -5.39 9.40
CA LEU A 273 -15.49 -4.14 9.45
C LEU A 273 -16.70 -4.23 10.39
N ALA A 274 -17.37 -5.38 10.44
CA ALA A 274 -18.54 -5.61 11.31
C ALA A 274 -18.22 -5.45 12.82
N LYS A 275 -16.95 -5.56 13.21
CA LYS A 275 -16.46 -5.40 14.60
C LYS A 275 -16.00 -3.98 14.92
N THR A 276 -16.20 -3.04 14.01
CA THR A 276 -15.83 -1.63 14.17
C THR A 276 -17.06 -0.75 14.38
N PRO A 277 -16.90 0.50 14.85
CA PRO A 277 -17.99 1.49 14.88
C PRO A 277 -18.54 1.87 13.49
N TRP A 278 -17.93 1.38 12.41
CA TRP A 278 -18.41 1.53 11.02
C TRP A 278 -19.20 0.31 10.53
N ARG A 279 -19.60 -0.62 11.40
CA ARG A 279 -20.49 -1.73 11.05
C ARG A 279 -21.75 -1.20 10.36
N GLY A 280 -22.15 -1.83 9.26
CA GLY A 280 -23.30 -1.40 8.49
C GLY A 280 -23.09 -0.15 7.63
N ALA A 281 -21.87 0.37 7.53
CA ALA A 281 -21.56 1.45 6.61
C ALA A 281 -21.92 1.05 5.17
N PRO A 282 -22.58 1.95 4.40
CA PRO A 282 -23.02 1.62 3.05
C PRO A 282 -21.83 1.32 2.14
N MET A 283 -22.06 0.40 1.21
CA MET A 283 -21.10 0.15 0.13
C MET A 283 -21.06 1.35 -0.83
N GLU A 284 -19.91 1.54 -1.49
CA GLU A 284 -19.81 2.50 -2.58
C GLU A 284 -20.66 2.01 -3.76
N SER A 285 -21.73 2.74 -4.07
CA SER A 285 -22.65 2.42 -5.17
C SER A 285 -22.11 2.79 -6.56
N GLY A 286 -22.77 2.32 -7.62
CA GLY A 286 -22.43 2.66 -9.01
C GLY A 286 -21.32 1.82 -9.64
N TRP A 287 -20.81 0.80 -8.96
CA TRP A 287 -19.73 -0.05 -9.43
C TRP A 287 -20.16 -1.36 -10.09
N GLN A 288 -21.43 -1.72 -10.04
CA GLN A 288 -21.94 -3.01 -10.52
C GLN A 288 -21.62 -3.25 -12.01
N THR A 289 -21.83 -2.25 -12.88
CA THR A 289 -21.53 -2.38 -14.30
C THR A 289 -20.04 -2.55 -14.55
N TYR A 290 -19.21 -1.77 -13.84
CA TYR A 290 -17.76 -1.92 -13.90
C TYR A 290 -17.34 -3.36 -13.56
N PHE A 291 -17.81 -3.92 -12.46
CA PHE A 291 -17.43 -5.27 -12.05
C PHE A 291 -17.96 -6.36 -12.98
N ARG A 292 -19.14 -6.19 -13.57
CA ARG A 292 -19.62 -7.12 -14.62
C ARG A 292 -18.68 -7.15 -15.84
N CYS A 293 -18.29 -5.97 -16.32
CA CYS A 293 -17.32 -5.85 -17.42
C CYS A 293 -15.94 -6.39 -17.02
N PHE A 294 -15.50 -6.10 -15.81
CA PHE A 294 -14.22 -6.56 -15.30
C PHE A 294 -14.16 -8.08 -15.11
N ASP A 295 -15.24 -8.70 -14.61
CA ASP A 295 -15.35 -10.16 -14.50
C ASP A 295 -15.30 -10.83 -15.90
N LEU A 296 -15.99 -10.24 -16.87
CA LEU A 296 -15.92 -10.72 -18.26
C LEU A 296 -14.49 -10.59 -18.81
N PHE A 297 -13.87 -9.44 -18.62
CA PHE A 297 -12.47 -9.21 -19.00
C PHE A 297 -11.53 -10.23 -18.34
N ASN A 298 -11.67 -10.47 -17.04
CA ASN A 298 -10.89 -11.45 -16.31
C ASN A 298 -11.06 -12.85 -16.87
N ARG A 299 -12.30 -13.27 -17.17
CA ARG A 299 -12.61 -14.58 -17.75
C ARG A 299 -11.95 -14.75 -19.13
N LEU A 300 -12.05 -13.75 -19.99
CA LEU A 300 -11.49 -13.78 -21.35
C LEU A 300 -9.96 -13.73 -21.37
N THR A 301 -9.34 -13.01 -20.43
CA THR A 301 -7.88 -12.80 -20.41
C THR A 301 -7.12 -13.79 -19.51
N ARG A 302 -7.81 -14.58 -18.69
CA ARG A 302 -7.19 -15.57 -17.79
C ARG A 302 -6.23 -16.53 -18.50
N PRO A 303 -6.54 -17.06 -19.72
CA PRO A 303 -5.60 -17.91 -20.45
C PRO A 303 -4.38 -17.16 -21.01
N PHE A 304 -4.44 -15.82 -21.09
CA PHE A 304 -3.45 -14.96 -21.75
C PHE A 304 -2.90 -13.87 -20.80
N PRO A 305 -2.20 -14.23 -19.72
CA PRO A 305 -1.81 -13.26 -18.69
C PRO A 305 -0.92 -12.13 -19.21
N LEU A 306 -0.03 -12.38 -20.16
CA LEU A 306 0.80 -11.33 -20.77
C LEU A 306 0.01 -10.37 -21.66
N LEU A 307 -1.02 -10.87 -22.36
CA LEU A 307 -1.95 -10.02 -23.11
C LEU A 307 -2.77 -9.13 -22.15
N ARG A 308 -3.29 -9.73 -21.06
CA ARG A 308 -3.94 -9.01 -19.98
C ARG A 308 -3.08 -7.85 -19.48
N TRP A 309 -1.83 -8.15 -19.13
CA TRP A 309 -0.87 -7.16 -18.66
C TRP A 309 -0.65 -6.03 -19.68
N ARG A 310 -0.50 -6.34 -20.97
CA ARG A 310 -0.35 -5.34 -22.04
C ARG A 310 -1.58 -4.44 -22.14
N ILE A 311 -2.80 -5.02 -22.13
CA ILE A 311 -4.06 -4.26 -22.20
C ILE A 311 -4.19 -3.32 -21.01
N ILE A 312 -4.05 -3.83 -19.78
CA ILE A 312 -4.15 -3.01 -18.56
C ILE A 312 -3.16 -1.85 -18.62
N ASN A 313 -1.92 -2.14 -18.94
CA ASN A 313 -0.89 -1.10 -19.04
C ASN A 313 -1.16 -0.06 -20.15
N ALA A 314 -1.78 -0.44 -21.24
CA ALA A 314 -2.18 0.52 -22.31
C ALA A 314 -3.31 1.44 -21.84
N LEU A 315 -4.16 0.97 -20.92
CA LEU A 315 -5.29 1.73 -20.38
C LEU A 315 -4.89 2.67 -19.22
N ILE A 316 -3.79 2.41 -18.52
CA ILE A 316 -3.34 3.21 -17.36
C ILE A 316 -3.29 4.72 -17.69
N PRO A 317 -2.68 5.22 -18.78
CA PRO A 317 -2.61 6.65 -19.04
C PRO A 317 -3.97 7.32 -19.22
N ALA A 318 -4.93 6.62 -19.86
CA ALA A 318 -6.29 7.11 -20.04
C ALA A 318 -7.04 7.14 -18.70
N PHE A 319 -6.88 6.10 -17.90
CA PHE A 319 -7.47 6.00 -16.56
C PHE A 319 -6.95 7.10 -15.63
N MET A 320 -5.63 7.36 -15.63
CA MET A 320 -5.03 8.41 -14.80
C MET A 320 -5.53 9.80 -15.19
N ARG A 321 -5.68 10.10 -16.49
CA ARG A 321 -6.29 11.35 -16.95
C ARG A 321 -7.74 11.50 -16.48
N TYR A 322 -8.55 10.45 -16.62
CA TYR A 322 -9.92 10.43 -16.15
C TYR A 322 -10.01 10.70 -14.63
N ARG A 323 -9.17 10.03 -13.83
CA ARG A 323 -9.11 10.19 -12.37
C ARG A 323 -8.73 11.62 -11.97
N GLU A 324 -7.74 12.21 -12.62
CA GLU A 324 -7.32 13.59 -12.38
C GLU A 324 -8.45 14.60 -12.70
N GLN A 325 -9.16 14.41 -13.82
CA GLN A 325 -10.30 15.25 -14.20
C GLN A 325 -11.48 15.10 -13.22
N ALA A 326 -11.81 13.89 -12.82
CA ALA A 326 -12.88 13.62 -11.86
C ALA A 326 -12.64 14.28 -10.50
N ARG A 327 -11.37 14.32 -10.06
CA ARG A 327 -11.00 14.99 -8.81
C ARG A 327 -11.07 16.51 -8.92
N LYS A 328 -10.61 17.11 -10.03
CA LYS A 328 -10.74 18.55 -10.27
C LYS A 328 -12.20 19.00 -10.21
N LYS A 329 -13.12 18.22 -10.79
CA LYS A 329 -14.57 18.51 -10.71
C LYS A 329 -15.13 18.49 -9.28
N LYS A 330 -14.64 17.57 -8.41
CA LYS A 330 -15.08 17.49 -7.00
C LYS A 330 -14.51 18.62 -6.12
N GLN A 331 -13.45 19.30 -6.55
CA GLN A 331 -12.86 20.42 -5.81
C GLN A 331 -13.47 21.78 -6.18
N HIS A 332 -14.22 21.86 -7.30
CA HIS A 332 -14.81 23.09 -7.83
C HIS A 332 -16.37 23.08 -7.83
N GLY A 333 -16.99 22.02 -7.36
CA GLY A 333 -18.41 21.91 -7.07
C GLY A 333 -18.68 21.64 -5.59
#